data_0e9c8f8671a8383cf3520d5ad1618f65
#
_entry.id   0e9c8f8671a8383cf3520d5ad1618f65
#
_cell.length_a   1.000
_cell.length_b   1.000
_cell.length_c   1.000
_cell.angle_alpha   90.00
_cell.angle_beta   90.00
_cell.angle_gamma   90.00
#
_symmetry.space_group_name_H-M   'P 1'
#
loop_
_entity.id
_entity.type
_entity.pdbx_description
1 polymer ?
#
loop_
_entity_poly.entity_id
_entity_poly.type
_entity_poly.pdbx_seq_one_letter_code
_entity_poly.pdbx_strand_id
1 'polypeptide(L)'
;MTVEAANKPAGRSLHVALVISLALNVLFVGGVAAAFMLRHHGHHWHRESGLMAFARTLPAERKDMIKQKIAGEQANLASLNKVEHEARAAARSVLLEEPFDKDKFKAALDKAVDADAQTKHARMALLASATSDLTPDERKQLHDWIEKHRPLPPLREDAKAAE
;
A
#
# COMPACT_ATOMS: atom_id res chain seq x y z
N MET A 1 29.73 -34.81 -61.46
CA MET A 1 29.40 -34.79 -60.00
C MET A 1 28.89 -33.42 -59.68
N THR A 2 27.57 -33.25 -59.73
CA THR A 2 26.88 -31.98 -59.39
C THR A 2 26.36 -32.09 -57.96
N VAL A 3 26.88 -31.22 -57.08
CA VAL A 3 26.44 -31.12 -55.70
C VAL A 3 25.22 -30.21 -55.67
N GLU A 4 24.08 -30.79 -55.46
CA GLU A 4 22.78 -30.11 -55.27
C GLU A 4 22.75 -29.53 -53.86
N ALA A 5 22.90 -28.22 -53.75
CA ALA A 5 22.77 -27.50 -52.48
C ALA A 5 21.30 -27.38 -52.12
N ALA A 6 20.89 -28.13 -51.13
CA ALA A 6 19.53 -28.07 -50.56
C ALA A 6 19.27 -26.71 -49.96
N ASN A 7 18.52 -25.87 -50.63
CA ASN A 7 18.04 -24.57 -50.17
C ASN A 7 16.94 -24.79 -49.13
N LYS A 8 17.32 -24.76 -47.81
CA LYS A 8 16.34 -24.77 -46.71
C LYS A 8 15.63 -23.41 -46.63
N PRO A 9 14.29 -23.37 -46.51
CA PRO A 9 13.58 -22.10 -46.40
C PRO A 9 13.82 -21.44 -45.03
N ALA A 10 14.84 -20.58 -44.96
CA ALA A 10 15.20 -19.82 -43.76
C ALA A 10 14.12 -18.81 -43.28
N GLY A 11 13.09 -18.56 -44.12
CA GLY A 11 12.07 -17.59 -43.85
C GLY A 11 11.05 -18.03 -42.76
N ARG A 12 10.66 -19.31 -42.71
CA ARG A 12 9.66 -19.80 -41.76
C ARG A 12 10.14 -19.83 -40.29
N SER A 13 11.37 -20.22 -40.06
CA SER A 13 11.94 -20.27 -38.72
C SER A 13 12.14 -18.86 -38.15
N LEU A 14 12.50 -17.88 -38.97
CA LEU A 14 12.65 -16.49 -38.57
C LEU A 14 11.29 -15.87 -38.18
N HIS A 15 10.23 -16.12 -38.95
CA HIS A 15 8.90 -15.63 -38.61
C HIS A 15 8.34 -16.26 -37.32
N VAL A 16 8.57 -17.56 -37.10
CA VAL A 16 8.16 -18.26 -35.89
C VAL A 16 8.93 -17.69 -34.68
N ALA A 17 10.24 -17.47 -34.79
CA ALA A 17 11.03 -16.85 -33.72
C ALA A 17 10.56 -15.43 -33.39
N LEU A 18 10.21 -14.64 -34.41
CA LEU A 18 9.72 -13.28 -34.25
C LEU A 18 8.35 -13.24 -33.57
N VAL A 19 7.45 -14.14 -33.95
CA VAL A 19 6.12 -14.28 -33.31
C VAL A 19 6.25 -14.71 -31.85
N ILE A 20 7.13 -15.66 -31.55
CA ILE A 20 7.39 -16.10 -30.15
C ILE A 20 7.98 -14.94 -29.32
N SER A 21 8.94 -14.19 -29.86
CA SER A 21 9.53 -13.02 -29.20
C SER A 21 8.47 -11.94 -28.93
N LEU A 22 7.60 -11.66 -29.91
CA LEU A 22 6.52 -10.69 -29.75
C LEU A 22 5.49 -11.15 -28.69
N ALA A 23 5.11 -12.42 -28.71
CA ALA A 23 4.21 -12.99 -27.72
C ALA A 23 4.78 -12.92 -26.29
N LEU A 24 6.07 -13.22 -26.13
CA LEU A 24 6.79 -13.08 -24.84
C LEU A 24 6.81 -11.64 -24.35
N ASN A 25 7.08 -10.66 -25.22
CA ASN A 25 7.07 -9.26 -24.88
C ASN A 25 5.66 -8.78 -24.45
N VAL A 26 4.61 -9.18 -25.18
CA VAL A 26 3.23 -8.84 -24.82
C VAL A 26 2.83 -9.48 -23.50
N LEU A 27 3.24 -10.73 -23.25
CA LEU A 27 2.98 -11.43 -22.00
C LEU A 27 3.72 -10.78 -20.82
N PHE A 28 4.96 -10.34 -21.04
CA PHE A 28 5.75 -9.62 -20.03
C PHE A 28 5.14 -8.25 -19.72
N VAL A 29 4.82 -7.44 -20.74
CA VAL A 29 4.18 -6.13 -20.56
C VAL A 29 2.79 -6.29 -19.94
N GLY A 30 2.00 -7.25 -20.39
CA GLY A 30 0.69 -7.58 -19.83
C GLY A 30 0.79 -8.06 -18.38
N GLY A 31 1.77 -8.90 -18.06
CA GLY A 31 2.03 -9.37 -16.69
C GLY A 31 2.45 -8.24 -15.74
N VAL A 32 3.35 -7.36 -16.19
CA VAL A 32 3.76 -6.17 -15.43
C VAL A 32 2.59 -5.20 -15.25
N ALA A 33 1.82 -4.93 -16.29
CA ALA A 33 0.63 -4.07 -16.21
C ALA A 33 -0.44 -4.68 -15.29
N ALA A 34 -0.69 -5.97 -15.36
CA ALA A 34 -1.61 -6.68 -14.46
C ALA A 34 -1.12 -6.66 -13.01
N ALA A 35 0.17 -6.90 -12.77
CA ALA A 35 0.77 -6.82 -11.43
C ALA A 35 0.73 -5.39 -10.87
N PHE A 36 0.92 -4.39 -11.73
CA PHE A 36 0.80 -2.98 -11.36
C PHE A 36 -0.66 -2.61 -11.06
N MET A 37 -1.62 -3.04 -11.88
CA MET A 37 -3.05 -2.84 -11.62
C MET A 37 -3.51 -3.58 -10.35
N LEU A 38 -3.10 -4.83 -10.14
CA LEU A 38 -3.42 -5.57 -8.92
C LEU A 38 -2.81 -4.92 -7.68
N ARG A 39 -1.58 -4.39 -7.74
CA ARG A 39 -0.99 -3.60 -6.65
C ARG A 39 -1.73 -2.29 -6.43
N HIS A 40 -2.12 -1.57 -7.49
CA HIS A 40 -2.89 -0.33 -7.35
C HIS A 40 -4.33 -0.57 -6.90
N HIS A 41 -5.00 -1.63 -7.37
CA HIS A 41 -6.35 -1.99 -6.90
C HIS A 41 -6.34 -2.58 -5.47
N GLY A 42 -5.27 -3.28 -5.07
CA GLY A 42 -5.10 -3.79 -3.71
C GLY A 42 -4.94 -2.69 -2.65
N HIS A 43 -4.49 -1.49 -3.03
CA HIS A 43 -4.37 -0.36 -2.10
C HIS A 43 -5.63 0.49 -1.96
N HIS A 44 -6.63 0.33 -2.85
CA HIS A 44 -7.95 0.97 -2.74
C HIS A 44 -9.01 0.10 -2.05
N TRP A 45 -8.73 -1.17 -1.79
CA TRP A 45 -9.55 -1.95 -0.87
C TRP A 45 -9.41 -1.33 0.52
N HIS A 46 -10.26 -0.33 0.72
CA HIS A 46 -10.61 0.24 2.00
C HIS A 46 -9.57 -0.05 3.09
N ARG A 47 -8.71 0.92 3.32
CA ARG A 47 -8.32 1.24 4.67
C ARG A 47 -9.57 1.72 5.43
N GLU A 48 -10.61 0.91 5.44
CA GLU A 48 -11.52 0.94 6.57
C GLU A 48 -10.60 0.83 7.78
N SER A 49 -10.64 1.84 8.65
CA SER A 49 -9.79 1.81 9.84
C SER A 49 -9.92 0.41 10.42
N GLY A 50 -8.81 -0.24 10.80
CA GLY A 50 -8.88 -1.60 11.38
C GLY A 50 -9.91 -1.69 12.50
N LEU A 51 -10.16 -0.56 13.17
CA LEU A 51 -11.22 -0.37 14.15
C LEU A 51 -12.62 -0.60 13.55
N MET A 52 -12.90 -0.15 12.32
CA MET A 52 -14.22 -0.34 11.68
C MET A 52 -14.44 -1.79 11.26
N ALA A 53 -13.37 -2.45 10.78
CA ALA A 53 -13.41 -3.87 10.45
C ALA A 53 -13.62 -4.72 11.72
N PHE A 54 -12.97 -4.38 12.83
CA PHE A 54 -13.21 -5.00 14.13
C PHE A 54 -14.66 -4.73 14.62
N ALA A 55 -15.16 -3.50 14.52
CA ALA A 55 -16.52 -3.15 14.96
C ALA A 55 -17.60 -4.02 14.30
N ARG A 56 -17.36 -4.56 13.10
CA ARG A 56 -18.30 -5.49 12.43
C ARG A 56 -18.42 -6.83 13.12
N THR A 57 -17.47 -7.20 13.98
CA THR A 57 -17.50 -8.44 14.75
C THR A 57 -18.28 -8.31 16.05
N LEU A 58 -18.64 -7.07 16.44
CA LEU A 58 -19.37 -6.76 17.65
C LEU A 58 -20.89 -6.75 17.44
N PRO A 59 -21.69 -6.86 18.53
CA PRO A 59 -23.14 -6.66 18.49
C PRO A 59 -23.51 -5.29 17.90
N ALA A 60 -24.73 -5.17 17.33
CA ALA A 60 -25.17 -4.00 16.57
C ALA A 60 -25.02 -2.69 17.34
N GLU A 61 -25.45 -2.65 18.61
CA GLU A 61 -25.35 -1.45 19.47
C GLU A 61 -23.90 -0.98 19.66
N ARG A 62 -22.98 -1.92 19.89
CA ARG A 62 -21.55 -1.64 20.09
C ARG A 62 -20.88 -1.17 18.80
N LYS A 63 -21.23 -1.79 17.69
CA LYS A 63 -20.80 -1.37 16.37
C LYS A 63 -21.23 0.06 16.05
N ASP A 64 -22.49 0.42 16.34
CA ASP A 64 -23.02 1.76 16.05
C ASP A 64 -22.33 2.83 16.94
N MET A 65 -22.04 2.52 18.19
CA MET A 65 -21.25 3.40 19.06
C MET A 65 -19.86 3.70 18.47
N ILE A 66 -19.14 2.68 18.05
CA ILE A 66 -17.80 2.86 17.42
C ILE A 66 -17.92 3.64 16.10
N LYS A 67 -18.95 3.34 15.30
CA LYS A 67 -19.23 4.05 14.05
C LYS A 67 -19.49 5.54 14.28
N GLN A 68 -20.28 5.90 15.27
CA GLN A 68 -20.54 7.30 15.63
C GLN A 68 -19.26 8.02 16.06
N LYS A 69 -18.41 7.36 16.86
CA LYS A 69 -17.12 7.90 17.29
C LYS A 69 -16.18 8.17 16.10
N ILE A 70 -16.11 7.22 15.17
CA ILE A 70 -15.33 7.40 13.94
C ILE A 70 -15.89 8.53 13.08
N ALA A 71 -17.22 8.61 12.95
CA ALA A 71 -17.88 9.67 12.19
C ALA A 71 -17.62 11.06 12.78
N GLY A 72 -17.58 11.20 14.11
CA GLY A 72 -17.23 12.45 14.78
C GLY A 72 -15.82 12.96 14.46
N GLU A 73 -14.86 12.05 14.26
CA GLU A 73 -13.46 12.41 13.93
C GLU A 73 -13.16 12.43 12.42
N GLN A 74 -14.13 12.07 11.59
CA GLN A 74 -13.91 11.92 10.15
C GLN A 74 -13.48 13.22 9.46
N ALA A 75 -14.08 14.36 9.83
CA ALA A 75 -13.74 15.66 9.26
C ALA A 75 -12.29 16.07 9.63
N ASN A 76 -11.90 15.86 10.88
CA ASN A 76 -10.55 16.11 11.37
C ASN A 76 -9.52 15.24 10.62
N LEU A 77 -9.75 13.93 10.55
CA LEU A 77 -8.88 13.02 9.83
C LEU A 77 -8.81 13.32 8.32
N ALA A 78 -9.91 13.75 7.70
CA ALA A 78 -9.91 14.14 6.30
C ALA A 78 -9.06 15.40 6.07
N SER A 79 -9.14 16.39 6.96
CA SER A 79 -8.32 17.60 6.93
C SER A 79 -6.83 17.26 7.06
N LEU A 80 -6.46 16.45 8.05
CA LEU A 80 -5.07 16.03 8.25
C LEU A 80 -4.52 15.24 7.07
N ASN A 81 -5.30 14.30 6.51
CA ASN A 81 -4.91 13.59 5.30
C ASN A 81 -4.68 14.53 4.10
N LYS A 82 -5.50 15.57 3.94
CA LYS A 82 -5.32 16.57 2.89
C LYS A 82 -3.99 17.31 3.06
N VAL A 83 -3.69 17.80 4.28
CA VAL A 83 -2.41 18.47 4.60
C VAL A 83 -1.21 17.55 4.31
N GLU A 84 -1.29 16.29 4.71
CA GLU A 84 -0.27 15.29 4.42
C GLU A 84 -0.04 15.10 2.92
N HIS A 85 -1.13 14.99 2.13
CA HIS A 85 -1.05 14.87 0.68
C HIS A 85 -0.43 16.10 0.02
N GLU A 86 -0.81 17.30 0.46
CA GLU A 86 -0.28 18.57 -0.04
C GLU A 86 1.21 18.72 0.29
N ALA A 87 1.63 18.40 1.52
CA ALA A 87 3.03 18.45 1.93
C ALA A 87 3.90 17.47 1.11
N ARG A 88 3.41 16.24 0.89
CA ARG A 88 4.11 15.27 0.02
C ARG A 88 4.15 15.70 -1.45
N ALA A 89 3.11 16.34 -1.95
CA ALA A 89 3.09 16.88 -3.30
C ALA A 89 4.10 18.04 -3.44
N ALA A 90 4.16 18.95 -2.46
CA ALA A 90 5.13 20.03 -2.41
C ALA A 90 6.58 19.51 -2.38
N ALA A 91 6.87 18.47 -1.58
CA ALA A 91 8.19 17.86 -1.57
C ALA A 91 8.57 17.27 -2.94
N ARG A 92 7.62 16.63 -3.63
CA ARG A 92 7.87 16.13 -4.99
C ARG A 92 8.07 17.24 -6.02
N SER A 93 7.38 18.37 -5.89
CA SER A 93 7.57 19.48 -6.85
C SER A 93 8.95 20.13 -6.76
N VAL A 94 9.52 20.21 -5.55
CA VAL A 94 10.87 20.75 -5.33
C VAL A 94 11.96 19.93 -6.05
N LEU A 95 11.72 18.62 -6.28
CA LEU A 95 12.66 17.78 -7.05
C LEU A 95 12.81 18.22 -8.53
N LEU A 96 11.83 18.95 -9.06
CA LEU A 96 11.80 19.38 -10.47
C LEU A 96 12.24 20.84 -10.63
N GLU A 97 12.60 21.53 -9.54
CA GLU A 97 13.05 22.91 -9.59
C GLU A 97 14.52 22.99 -10.01
N GLU A 98 14.83 23.96 -10.86
CA GLU A 98 16.19 24.27 -11.31
C GLU A 98 16.53 25.73 -10.99
N PRO A 99 17.68 26.01 -10.35
CA PRO A 99 18.64 25.04 -9.82
C PRO A 99 18.12 24.27 -8.61
N PHE A 100 18.52 23.01 -8.44
CA PHE A 100 18.10 22.19 -7.32
C PHE A 100 18.64 22.74 -5.99
N ASP A 101 17.74 23.01 -5.04
CA ASP A 101 18.06 23.48 -3.70
C ASP A 101 17.84 22.35 -2.68
N LYS A 102 18.94 21.82 -2.15
CA LYS A 102 18.94 20.73 -1.17
C LYS A 102 18.25 21.12 0.15
N ASP A 103 18.44 22.36 0.61
CA ASP A 103 17.89 22.80 1.90
C ASP A 103 16.39 23.04 1.79
N LYS A 104 15.94 23.61 0.66
CA LYS A 104 14.52 23.72 0.32
C LYS A 104 13.86 22.35 0.24
N PHE A 105 14.52 21.38 -0.42
CA PHE A 105 14.00 20.01 -0.51
C PHE A 105 13.92 19.34 0.87
N LYS A 106 14.97 19.48 1.69
CA LYS A 106 14.96 18.97 3.06
C LYS A 106 13.81 19.57 3.88
N ALA A 107 13.63 20.87 3.83
CA ALA A 107 12.53 21.55 4.54
C ALA A 107 11.14 21.07 4.07
N ALA A 108 10.98 20.76 2.78
CA ALA A 108 9.72 20.20 2.26
C ALA A 108 9.49 18.76 2.72
N LEU A 109 10.55 17.95 2.82
CA LEU A 109 10.47 16.60 3.40
C LEU A 109 10.12 16.63 4.89
N ASP A 110 10.76 17.52 5.67
CA ASP A 110 10.47 17.67 7.09
C ASP A 110 8.99 18.00 7.32
N LYS A 111 8.42 18.93 6.53
CA LYS A 111 6.96 19.22 6.56
C LYS A 111 6.09 18.01 6.23
N ALA A 112 6.50 17.18 5.27
CA ALA A 112 5.75 15.98 4.92
C ALA A 112 5.80 14.93 6.06
N VAL A 113 6.94 14.81 6.74
CA VAL A 113 7.10 13.92 7.92
C VAL A 113 6.24 14.41 9.08
N ASP A 114 6.23 15.72 9.35
CA ASP A 114 5.42 16.29 10.42
C ASP A 114 3.92 16.09 10.18
N ALA A 115 3.45 16.29 8.94
CA ALA A 115 2.06 16.06 8.55
C ALA A 115 1.64 14.59 8.67
N ASP A 116 2.52 13.66 8.27
CA ASP A 116 2.32 12.21 8.46
C ASP A 116 2.24 11.84 9.95
N ALA A 117 3.12 12.41 10.78
CA ALA A 117 3.11 12.20 12.23
C ALA A 117 1.80 12.69 12.86
N GLN A 118 1.32 13.88 12.51
CA GLN A 118 0.04 14.42 13.00
C GLN A 118 -1.14 13.51 12.62
N THR A 119 -1.19 13.04 11.39
CA THR A 119 -2.21 12.11 10.92
C THR A 119 -2.18 10.79 11.70
N LYS A 120 -1.00 10.24 11.96
CA LYS A 120 -0.82 9.03 12.77
C LYS A 120 -1.25 9.24 14.21
N HIS A 121 -0.87 10.35 14.83
CA HIS A 121 -1.28 10.69 16.19
C HIS A 121 -2.80 10.79 16.31
N ALA A 122 -3.48 11.47 15.38
CA ALA A 122 -4.94 11.57 15.39
C ALA A 122 -5.62 10.19 15.27
N ARG A 123 -5.08 9.30 14.42
CA ARG A 123 -5.60 7.92 14.29
C ARG A 123 -5.38 7.10 15.57
N MET A 124 -4.24 7.26 16.23
CA MET A 124 -3.97 6.57 17.51
C MET A 124 -4.85 7.11 18.63
N ALA A 125 -5.09 8.42 18.67
CA ALA A 125 -6.00 9.04 19.63
C ALA A 125 -7.43 8.53 19.45
N LEU A 126 -7.91 8.42 18.21
CA LEU A 126 -9.22 7.83 17.90
C LEU A 126 -9.29 6.36 18.36
N LEU A 127 -8.26 5.56 18.08
CA LEU A 127 -8.20 4.16 18.51
C LEU A 127 -8.24 4.07 20.05
N ALA A 128 -7.43 4.86 20.75
CA ALA A 128 -7.41 4.89 22.21
C ALA A 128 -8.77 5.28 22.78
N SER A 129 -9.38 6.34 22.24
CA SER A 129 -10.71 6.82 22.64
C SER A 129 -11.80 5.76 22.38
N ALA A 130 -11.78 5.05 21.26
CA ALA A 130 -12.73 3.98 20.99
C ALA A 130 -12.50 2.76 21.89
N THR A 131 -11.23 2.44 22.19
CA THR A 131 -10.87 1.30 23.05
C THR A 131 -11.26 1.53 24.50
N SER A 132 -11.25 2.79 24.99
CA SER A 132 -11.67 3.12 26.36
C SER A 132 -13.14 2.78 26.64
N ASP A 133 -13.98 2.77 25.60
CA ASP A 133 -15.41 2.46 25.72
C ASP A 133 -15.71 0.94 25.62
N LEU A 134 -14.69 0.12 25.31
CA LEU A 134 -14.83 -1.33 25.21
C LEU A 134 -14.80 -2.00 26.60
N THR A 135 -15.61 -3.03 26.77
CA THR A 135 -15.53 -3.92 27.94
C THR A 135 -14.20 -4.69 27.95
N PRO A 136 -13.79 -5.28 29.09
CA PRO A 136 -12.57 -6.11 29.15
C PRO A 136 -12.56 -7.23 28.11
N ASP A 137 -13.70 -7.91 27.90
CA ASP A 137 -13.82 -9.01 26.93
C ASP A 137 -13.73 -8.51 25.49
N GLU A 138 -14.34 -7.37 25.17
CA GLU A 138 -14.23 -6.74 23.85
C GLU A 138 -12.80 -6.25 23.57
N ARG A 139 -12.07 -5.76 24.57
CA ARG A 139 -10.66 -5.40 24.42
C ARG A 139 -9.79 -6.63 24.11
N LYS A 140 -10.08 -7.76 24.76
CA LYS A 140 -9.43 -9.04 24.44
C LYS A 140 -9.73 -9.47 23.01
N GLN A 141 -11.00 -9.39 22.59
CA GLN A 141 -11.38 -9.69 21.20
C GLN A 141 -10.67 -8.76 20.20
N LEU A 142 -10.52 -7.46 20.52
CA LEU A 142 -9.77 -6.52 19.67
C LEU A 142 -8.30 -6.92 19.56
N HIS A 143 -7.66 -7.29 20.68
CA HIS A 143 -6.29 -7.78 20.69
C HIS A 143 -6.13 -9.01 19.78
N ASP A 144 -6.96 -10.02 19.96
CA ASP A 144 -6.90 -11.27 19.18
C ASP A 144 -7.19 -11.01 17.69
N TRP A 145 -8.10 -10.05 17.41
CA TRP A 145 -8.39 -9.61 16.04
C TRP A 145 -7.16 -8.94 15.39
N ILE A 146 -6.47 -8.05 16.12
CA ILE A 146 -5.25 -7.38 15.65
C ILE A 146 -4.17 -8.40 15.35
N GLU A 147 -3.90 -9.35 16.25
CA GLU A 147 -2.89 -10.39 16.06
C GLU A 147 -3.20 -11.25 14.83
N LYS A 148 -4.46 -11.60 14.61
CA LYS A 148 -4.88 -12.39 13.46
C LYS A 148 -4.79 -11.64 12.12
N HIS A 149 -4.97 -10.32 12.12
CA HIS A 149 -5.02 -9.51 10.90
C HIS A 149 -3.79 -8.63 10.69
N ARG A 150 -2.86 -8.65 11.64
CA ARG A 150 -1.57 -8.00 11.49
C ARG A 150 -0.76 -8.79 10.46
N PRO A 151 -0.30 -8.16 9.37
CA PRO A 151 0.73 -8.78 8.55
C PRO A 151 1.99 -8.83 9.41
N LEU A 152 2.25 -9.97 10.03
CA LEU A 152 3.55 -10.21 10.66
C LEU A 152 4.59 -10.14 9.55
N PRO A 153 5.64 -9.32 9.68
CA PRO A 153 6.83 -9.56 8.88
C PRO A 153 7.22 -11.02 9.16
N PRO A 154 7.61 -11.80 8.14
CA PRO A 154 8.11 -13.14 8.38
C PRO A 154 9.21 -13.02 9.43
N LEU A 155 9.04 -13.74 10.56
CA LEU A 155 10.09 -13.87 11.54
C LEU A 155 11.31 -14.36 10.77
N ARG A 156 12.35 -13.58 10.71
CA ARG A 156 13.64 -14.04 10.21
C ARG A 156 14.04 -15.19 11.14
N GLU A 157 13.91 -16.41 10.64
CA GLU A 157 14.42 -17.60 11.30
C GLU A 157 15.97 -17.58 11.42
N ASP A 158 16.61 -16.60 10.79
CA ASP A 158 18.06 -16.47 10.70
C ASP A 158 18.72 -15.98 12.00
N ALA A 159 17.95 -15.55 13.00
CA ALA A 159 18.51 -15.10 14.29
C ALA A 159 18.90 -16.26 15.23
N LYS A 160 18.57 -17.51 14.87
CA LYS A 160 18.81 -18.68 15.73
C LYS A 160 20.01 -19.53 15.29
N ALA A 161 20.70 -19.14 14.22
CA ALA A 161 21.87 -19.85 13.68
C ALA A 161 23.21 -19.14 13.98
N ALA A 162 23.22 -18.13 14.87
CA ALA A 162 24.41 -17.33 15.20
C ALA A 162 24.74 -17.36 16.72
N GLU A 163 24.34 -18.42 17.45
CA GLU A 163 24.86 -18.73 18.79
C GLU A 163 25.63 -20.05 18.78
#